data_693fbb4b73f58c4c2d80309358b80229
#
_entry.id   693fbb4b73f58c4c2d80309358b80229
#
_cell.length_a   1.000
_cell.length_b   1.000
_cell.length_c   1.000
_cell.angle_alpha   90.00
_cell.angle_beta   90.00
_cell.angle_gamma   90.00
#
_symmetry.space_group_name_H-M   'P 1'
#
loop_
_entity.id
_entity.type
_entity.pdbx_description
1 polymer ?
#
loop_
_entity_poly.entity_id
_entity_poly.type
_entity_poly.pdbx_seq_one_letter_code
_entity_poly.pdbx_strand_id
1 'polypeptide(L)'
;MEKQMVQCEDGRRRQARIHGIPKQEGDFKVWDAGVRLKGKHVSGEAWYSHKTKTWYFLADPEGKHAHLMERLNKQLRDESIKQLQDQLKALETRHIIEQKKISEHRAAKEALETEMDAVKEKIGKLESGAPLEPDKPLEYSRQIKRQ
;
A
#
# COMPACT_ATOMS: atom_id res chain seq x y z
N MET A 1 24.49 -25.62 -16.63
CA MET A 1 23.97 -25.43 -15.30
C MET A 1 23.70 -23.93 -15.10
N GLU A 2 22.47 -23.57 -14.99
CA GLU A 2 22.08 -22.18 -14.83
C GLU A 2 21.87 -21.84 -13.36
N LYS A 3 22.10 -20.59 -13.02
CA LYS A 3 21.82 -20.07 -11.69
C LYS A 3 20.66 -19.10 -11.79
N GLN A 4 19.68 -19.26 -10.90
CA GLN A 4 18.50 -18.42 -10.85
C GLN A 4 18.18 -18.02 -9.42
N MET A 5 17.68 -16.80 -9.26
CA MET A 5 17.12 -16.40 -7.97
C MET A 5 15.75 -17.01 -7.81
N VAL A 6 15.58 -17.75 -6.74
CA VAL A 6 14.33 -18.46 -6.45
C VAL A 6 13.79 -17.99 -5.11
N GLN A 7 12.48 -18.06 -4.98
CA GLN A 7 11.79 -17.76 -3.74
C GLN A 7 11.58 -19.08 -2.98
N CYS A 8 12.17 -19.16 -1.79
CA CYS A 8 12.07 -20.35 -0.97
C CYS A 8 10.81 -20.33 -0.11
N GLU A 9 10.47 -21.48 0.47
CA GLU A 9 9.26 -21.64 1.28
C GLU A 9 9.24 -20.74 2.52
N ASP A 10 10.42 -20.34 3.01
CA ASP A 10 10.53 -19.41 4.14
C ASP A 10 10.36 -17.94 3.76
N GLY A 11 10.05 -17.68 2.50
CA GLY A 11 9.88 -16.32 1.98
C GLY A 11 11.15 -15.61 1.57
N ARG A 12 12.31 -16.23 1.78
CA ARG A 12 13.59 -15.64 1.39
C ARG A 12 13.97 -16.02 -0.03
N ARG A 13 14.64 -15.11 -0.70
CA ARG A 13 15.16 -15.35 -2.04
C ARG A 13 16.58 -15.85 -1.94
N ARG A 14 16.87 -16.91 -2.70
CA ARG A 14 18.21 -17.52 -2.72
C ARG A 14 18.59 -17.85 -4.16
N GLN A 15 19.88 -18.03 -4.40
CA GLN A 15 20.35 -18.47 -5.70
C GLN A 15 20.27 -19.99 -5.77
N ALA A 16 19.61 -20.49 -6.79
CA ALA A 16 19.49 -21.92 -7.05
C ALA A 16 20.32 -22.31 -8.25
N ARG A 17 20.90 -23.50 -8.22
CA ARG A 17 21.51 -24.13 -9.38
C ARG A 17 20.45 -25.02 -10.02
N ILE A 18 20.18 -24.74 -11.28
CA ILE A 18 19.13 -25.44 -12.02
C ILE A 18 19.76 -26.37 -13.03
N HIS A 19 19.33 -27.61 -13.06
CA HIS A 19 19.85 -28.62 -13.94
C HIS A 19 18.77 -29.60 -14.38
N GLY A 20 19.11 -30.44 -15.34
CA GLY A 20 18.19 -31.43 -15.85
C GLY A 20 17.29 -30.92 -16.95
N ILE A 21 16.34 -31.76 -17.34
CA ILE A 21 15.37 -31.47 -18.39
C ILE A 21 14.08 -31.02 -17.74
N PRO A 22 13.53 -29.87 -18.15
CA PRO A 22 12.31 -29.37 -17.53
C PRO A 22 11.08 -30.23 -17.85
N LYS A 23 10.17 -30.30 -16.90
CA LYS A 23 8.86 -30.90 -17.06
C LYS A 23 7.81 -29.82 -17.02
N GLN A 24 6.70 -30.03 -17.72
CA GLN A 24 5.58 -29.10 -17.67
C GLN A 24 4.55 -29.62 -16.65
N GLU A 25 4.26 -28.79 -15.65
CA GLU A 25 3.25 -29.07 -14.63
C GLU A 25 2.24 -27.91 -14.61
N GLY A 26 1.17 -28.04 -15.36
CA GLY A 26 0.18 -26.95 -15.50
C GLY A 26 0.81 -25.69 -16.05
N ASP A 27 0.75 -24.61 -15.31
CA ASP A 27 1.34 -23.32 -15.69
C ASP A 27 2.81 -23.19 -15.28
N PHE A 28 3.42 -24.28 -14.79
CA PHE A 28 4.79 -24.24 -14.31
C PHE A 28 5.70 -25.10 -15.16
N LYS A 29 6.94 -24.65 -15.29
CA LYS A 29 8.05 -25.47 -15.76
C LYS A 29 8.89 -25.86 -14.57
N VAL A 30 9.26 -27.12 -14.47
CA VAL A 30 9.91 -27.68 -13.29
C VAL A 30 11.25 -28.28 -13.66
N TRP A 31 12.30 -27.88 -12.96
CA TRP A 31 13.65 -28.43 -13.11
C TRP A 31 14.12 -28.99 -11.78
N ASP A 32 15.06 -29.93 -11.86
CA ASP A 32 15.81 -30.29 -10.67
C ASP A 32 16.69 -29.10 -10.27
N ALA A 33 16.83 -28.86 -8.99
CA ALA A 33 17.57 -27.73 -8.50
C ALA A 33 18.19 -28.01 -7.13
N GLY A 34 19.15 -27.18 -6.77
CA GLY A 34 19.78 -27.21 -5.46
C GLY A 34 19.99 -25.80 -4.94
N VAL A 35 19.80 -25.62 -3.65
CA VAL A 35 19.97 -24.36 -2.96
C VAL A 35 20.76 -24.58 -1.69
N ARG A 36 21.54 -23.59 -1.26
CA ARG A 36 22.17 -23.62 0.05
C ARG A 36 21.24 -23.03 1.09
N LEU A 37 20.85 -23.84 2.07
CA LEU A 37 20.06 -23.44 3.21
C LEU A 37 20.88 -23.61 4.47
N LYS A 38 21.12 -22.52 5.19
CA LYS A 38 21.90 -22.53 6.43
C LYS A 38 23.28 -23.20 6.28
N GLY A 39 23.95 -22.92 5.15
CA GLY A 39 25.25 -23.48 4.86
C GLY A 39 25.25 -24.92 4.34
N LYS A 40 24.10 -25.54 4.22
CA LYS A 40 23.96 -26.90 3.71
C LYS A 40 23.32 -26.90 2.33
N HIS A 41 23.82 -27.78 1.46
CA HIS A 41 23.22 -27.98 0.14
C HIS A 41 21.94 -28.80 0.30
N VAL A 42 20.85 -28.28 -0.24
CA VAL A 42 19.55 -28.96 -0.21
C VAL A 42 19.09 -29.14 -1.64
N SER A 43 18.79 -30.38 -2.00
CA SER A 43 18.22 -30.72 -3.31
C SER A 43 16.72 -30.52 -3.31
N GLY A 44 16.16 -30.21 -4.48
CA GLY A 44 14.73 -30.04 -4.63
C GLY A 44 14.38 -29.72 -6.07
N GLU A 45 13.30 -29.01 -6.24
CA GLU A 45 12.82 -28.62 -7.55
C GLU A 45 12.63 -27.11 -7.64
N ALA A 46 13.00 -26.55 -8.80
CA ALA A 46 12.72 -25.17 -9.13
C ALA A 46 11.51 -25.12 -10.04
N TRP A 47 10.51 -24.37 -9.63
CA TRP A 47 9.25 -24.21 -10.35
C TRP A 47 9.16 -22.81 -10.91
N TYR A 48 9.11 -22.69 -12.23
CA TYR A 48 8.92 -21.40 -12.89
C TYR A 48 7.47 -21.18 -13.28
N SER A 49 6.87 -20.13 -12.76
CA SER A 49 5.51 -19.75 -13.11
C SER A 49 5.51 -18.87 -14.36
N HIS A 50 4.88 -19.35 -15.42
CA HIS A 50 4.69 -18.53 -16.63
C HIS A 50 3.74 -17.37 -16.39
N LYS A 51 2.86 -17.52 -15.44
CA LYS A 51 1.84 -16.52 -15.10
C LYS A 51 2.42 -15.32 -14.37
N THR A 52 3.23 -15.59 -13.32
CA THR A 52 3.83 -14.55 -12.49
C THR A 52 5.27 -14.25 -12.87
N LYS A 53 5.88 -15.05 -13.74
CA LYS A 53 7.28 -14.96 -14.15
C LYS A 53 8.23 -15.01 -12.97
N THR A 54 7.91 -15.83 -11.98
CA THR A 54 8.65 -15.99 -10.74
C THR A 54 9.11 -17.42 -10.58
N TRP A 55 10.31 -17.59 -10.02
CA TRP A 55 10.89 -18.88 -9.71
C TRP A 55 10.65 -19.22 -8.24
N TYR A 56 10.22 -20.45 -8.00
CA TYR A 56 10.01 -20.98 -6.64
C TYR A 56 10.88 -22.20 -6.43
N PHE A 57 11.38 -22.37 -5.23
CA PHE A 57 12.15 -23.56 -4.86
C PHE A 57 11.42 -24.35 -3.79
N LEU A 58 11.26 -25.64 -4.06
CA LEU A 58 10.67 -26.60 -3.12
C LEU A 58 11.73 -27.63 -2.77
N ALA A 59 12.12 -27.66 -1.50
CA ALA A 59 13.13 -28.61 -1.03
C ALA A 59 12.57 -30.03 -1.08
N ASP A 60 13.35 -30.95 -1.61
CA ASP A 60 12.98 -32.36 -1.72
C ASP A 60 14.24 -33.21 -1.57
N PRO A 61 14.88 -33.16 -0.40
CA PRO A 61 16.19 -33.80 -0.20
C PRO A 61 16.13 -35.32 -0.35
N GLU A 62 14.96 -35.92 -0.16
CA GLU A 62 14.78 -37.36 -0.26
C GLU A 62 14.29 -37.81 -1.62
N GLY A 63 13.98 -36.87 -2.52
CA GLY A 63 13.49 -37.18 -3.87
C GLY A 63 12.13 -37.84 -3.92
N LYS A 64 11.34 -37.68 -2.90
CA LYS A 64 10.03 -38.33 -2.79
C LYS A 64 8.91 -37.64 -3.55
N HIS A 65 9.12 -36.43 -3.98
CA HIS A 65 8.13 -35.58 -4.67
C HIS A 65 6.81 -35.44 -3.90
N ALA A 66 6.89 -35.57 -2.57
CA ALA A 66 5.70 -35.64 -1.73
C ALA A 66 5.12 -34.23 -1.54
N HIS A 67 3.87 -34.08 -1.96
CA HIS A 67 3.09 -32.88 -1.71
C HIS A 67 3.70 -31.57 -2.23
N LEU A 68 4.55 -31.64 -3.26
CA LEU A 68 5.23 -30.45 -3.79
C LEU A 68 4.23 -29.41 -4.33
N MET A 69 3.22 -29.88 -5.08
CA MET A 69 2.20 -28.99 -5.60
C MET A 69 1.39 -28.32 -4.47
N GLU A 70 1.06 -29.07 -3.44
CA GLU A 70 0.34 -28.53 -2.29
C GLU A 70 1.17 -27.50 -1.53
N ARG A 71 2.46 -27.80 -1.35
CA ARG A 71 3.40 -26.89 -0.70
C ARG A 71 3.56 -25.61 -1.50
N LEU A 72 3.66 -25.73 -2.82
CA LEU A 72 3.74 -24.56 -3.69
C LEU A 72 2.47 -23.72 -3.63
N ASN A 73 1.32 -24.36 -3.68
CA ASN A 73 0.03 -23.68 -3.59
C ASN A 73 -0.12 -22.93 -2.25
N LYS A 74 0.37 -23.52 -1.17
CA LYS A 74 0.38 -22.87 0.13
C LYS A 74 1.27 -21.63 0.11
N GLN A 75 2.46 -21.74 -0.46
CA GLN A 75 3.38 -20.61 -0.58
C GLN A 75 2.77 -19.47 -1.38
N LEU A 76 2.16 -19.78 -2.51
CA LEU A 76 1.49 -18.79 -3.36
C LEU A 76 0.35 -18.09 -2.62
N ARG A 77 -0.40 -18.86 -1.84
CA ARG A 77 -1.50 -18.34 -1.05
C ARG A 77 -0.99 -17.38 0.03
N ASP A 78 0.06 -17.80 0.75
CA ASP A 78 0.66 -17.00 1.80
C ASP A 78 1.21 -15.67 1.25
N GLU A 79 1.83 -15.70 0.08
CA GLU A 79 2.30 -14.50 -0.60
C GLU A 79 1.16 -13.57 -0.99
N SER A 80 0.08 -14.12 -1.53
CA SER A 80 -1.10 -13.35 -1.90
C SER A 80 -1.73 -12.69 -0.68
N ILE A 81 -1.83 -13.42 0.41
CA ILE A 81 -2.35 -12.88 1.68
C ILE A 81 -1.47 -11.73 2.17
N LYS A 82 -0.16 -11.91 2.12
CA LYS A 82 0.78 -10.86 2.54
C LYS A 82 0.64 -9.61 1.68
N GLN A 83 0.55 -9.77 0.37
CA GLN A 83 0.36 -8.63 -0.54
C GLN A 83 -0.94 -7.90 -0.24
N LEU A 84 -2.02 -8.64 -0.01
CA LEU A 84 -3.31 -8.04 0.32
C LEU A 84 -3.27 -7.32 1.67
N GLN A 85 -2.57 -7.89 2.64
CA GLN A 85 -2.38 -7.24 3.94
C GLN A 85 -1.60 -5.93 3.80
N ASP A 86 -0.57 -5.91 2.95
CA ASP A 86 0.21 -4.70 2.69
C ASP A 86 -0.64 -3.64 1.98
N GLN A 87 -1.48 -4.06 1.02
CA GLN A 87 -2.43 -3.17 0.36
C GLN A 87 -3.43 -2.59 1.35
N LEU A 88 -3.93 -3.44 2.24
CA LEU A 88 -4.88 -3.00 3.27
C LEU A 88 -4.26 -1.94 4.18
N LYS A 89 -3.02 -2.15 4.63
CA LYS A 89 -2.31 -1.17 5.43
C LYS A 89 -2.14 0.16 4.71
N ALA A 90 -1.80 0.11 3.42
CA ALA A 90 -1.67 1.32 2.61
C ALA A 90 -3.00 2.06 2.51
N LEU A 91 -4.09 1.34 2.30
CA LEU A 91 -5.43 1.93 2.22
C LEU A 91 -5.87 2.51 3.56
N GLU A 92 -5.58 1.81 4.65
CA GLU A 92 -5.89 2.31 6.00
C GLU A 92 -5.15 3.62 6.29
N THR A 93 -3.88 3.70 5.90
CA THR A 93 -3.09 4.91 6.07
C THR A 93 -3.68 6.06 5.25
N ARG A 94 -4.05 5.79 3.99
CA ARG A 94 -4.72 6.80 3.15
C ARG A 94 -6.04 7.24 3.75
N HIS A 95 -6.79 6.30 4.29
CA HIS A 95 -8.08 6.60 4.92
C HIS A 95 -7.89 7.56 6.11
N ILE A 96 -6.90 7.30 6.95
CA ILE A 96 -6.58 8.19 8.08
C ILE A 96 -6.21 9.59 7.60
N ILE A 97 -5.38 9.68 6.55
CA ILE A 97 -4.97 10.96 5.97
C ILE A 97 -6.19 11.71 5.42
N GLU A 98 -7.08 11.03 4.70
CA GLU A 98 -8.28 11.66 4.16
C GLU A 98 -9.23 12.11 5.26
N GLN A 99 -9.39 11.34 6.32
CA GLN A 99 -10.20 11.73 7.47
C GLN A 99 -9.67 12.99 8.14
N LYS A 100 -8.34 13.08 8.24
CA LYS A 100 -7.70 14.28 8.80
C LYS A 100 -7.97 15.49 7.93
N LYS A 101 -7.86 15.35 6.61
CA LYS A 101 -8.16 16.44 5.66
C LYS A 101 -9.62 16.89 5.78
N ILE A 102 -10.54 15.95 5.89
CA ILE A 102 -11.96 16.25 6.07
C ILE A 102 -12.17 17.06 7.35
N SER A 103 -11.55 16.65 8.45
CA SER A 103 -11.63 17.38 9.72
C SER A 103 -11.08 18.79 9.60
N GLU A 104 -9.94 18.95 8.94
CA GLU A 104 -9.33 20.27 8.72
C GLU A 104 -10.22 21.17 7.87
N HIS A 105 -10.79 20.63 6.79
CA HIS A 105 -11.70 21.38 5.93
C HIS A 105 -12.98 21.77 6.67
N ARG A 106 -13.49 20.89 7.50
CA ARG A 106 -14.68 21.16 8.31
C ARG A 106 -14.45 22.31 9.28
N ALA A 107 -13.29 22.28 9.97
CA ALA A 107 -12.91 23.35 10.89
C ALA A 107 -12.73 24.68 10.16
N ALA A 108 -12.10 24.66 8.99
CA ALA A 108 -11.93 25.86 8.18
C ALA A 108 -13.28 26.41 7.71
N LYS A 109 -14.19 25.54 7.32
CA LYS A 109 -15.54 25.94 6.92
C LYS A 109 -16.29 26.60 8.08
N GLU A 110 -16.23 26.01 9.27
CA GLU A 110 -16.87 26.57 10.45
C GLU A 110 -16.31 27.95 10.81
N ALA A 111 -14.99 28.11 10.70
CA ALA A 111 -14.37 29.40 10.95
C ALA A 111 -14.84 30.47 9.96
N LEU A 112 -14.96 30.10 8.68
CA LEU A 112 -15.48 31.02 7.66
C LEU A 112 -16.94 31.38 7.92
N GLU A 113 -17.75 30.43 8.29
CA GLU A 113 -19.17 30.67 8.61
C GLU A 113 -19.31 31.64 9.78
N THR A 114 -18.46 31.47 10.80
CA THR A 114 -18.43 32.38 11.94
C THR A 114 -18.06 33.79 11.51
N GLU A 115 -17.05 33.93 10.66
CA GLU A 115 -16.66 35.24 10.13
C GLU A 115 -17.77 35.87 9.30
N MET A 116 -18.43 35.07 8.46
CA MET A 116 -19.56 35.54 7.65
C MET A 116 -20.71 36.02 8.53
N ASP A 117 -21.03 35.28 9.58
CA ASP A 117 -22.10 35.66 10.50
C ASP A 117 -21.75 36.96 11.23
N ALA A 118 -20.50 37.13 11.63
CA ALA A 118 -20.07 38.37 12.27
C ALA A 118 -20.20 39.58 11.32
N VAL A 119 -19.85 39.41 10.05
CA VAL A 119 -20.00 40.47 9.05
C VAL A 119 -21.48 40.77 8.81
N LYS A 120 -22.32 39.74 8.67
CA LYS A 120 -23.77 39.92 8.50
C LYS A 120 -24.38 40.68 9.66
N GLU A 121 -23.95 40.41 10.87
CA GLU A 121 -24.41 41.08 12.05
C GLU A 121 -24.02 42.57 11.99
N LYS A 122 -22.83 42.89 11.60
CA LYS A 122 -22.37 44.28 11.43
C LYS A 122 -23.18 45.01 10.36
N ILE A 123 -23.47 44.37 9.25
CA ILE A 123 -24.29 44.90 8.18
C ILE A 123 -25.69 45.21 8.73
N GLY A 124 -26.25 44.27 9.46
CA GLY A 124 -27.57 44.45 10.05
C GLY A 124 -27.64 45.63 11.00
N LYS A 125 -26.62 45.81 11.83
CA LYS A 125 -26.55 46.94 12.73
C LYS A 125 -26.43 48.28 11.97
N LEU A 126 -25.65 48.31 10.91
CA LEU A 126 -25.55 49.52 10.10
C LEU A 126 -26.86 49.83 9.37
N GLU A 127 -27.51 48.85 8.85
CA GLU A 127 -28.77 49.03 8.15
C GLU A 127 -29.87 49.48 9.10
N SER A 128 -29.84 49.07 10.36
CA SER A 128 -30.81 49.53 11.37
C SER A 128 -30.50 50.89 11.92
N GLY A 129 -29.43 51.51 11.49
CA GLY A 129 -29.05 52.83 11.95
C GLY A 129 -28.28 52.88 13.27
N ALA A 130 -27.83 51.74 13.76
CA ALA A 130 -27.08 51.66 14.98
C ALA A 130 -25.71 52.34 14.81
N PRO A 131 -25.24 53.07 15.81
CA PRO A 131 -23.93 53.73 15.71
C PRO A 131 -22.79 52.71 15.73
N LEU A 132 -21.71 52.99 14.98
CA LEU A 132 -20.52 52.17 15.00
C LEU A 132 -19.77 52.41 16.30
N GLU A 133 -19.06 51.40 16.77
CA GLU A 133 -18.26 51.53 17.97
C GLU A 133 -17.09 52.50 17.72
N PRO A 134 -16.83 53.44 18.65
CA PRO A 134 -15.81 54.47 18.42
C PRO A 134 -14.40 53.93 18.27
N ASP A 135 -14.08 52.79 18.86
CA ASP A 135 -12.75 52.20 18.82
C ASP A 135 -12.46 51.48 17.52
N LYS A 136 -13.45 51.33 16.66
CA LYS A 136 -13.25 50.63 15.39
C LYS A 136 -12.75 51.58 14.32
N PRO A 137 -11.69 51.22 13.61
CA PRO A 137 -11.17 52.09 12.57
C PRO A 137 -12.15 52.17 11.41
N LEU A 138 -12.54 53.34 11.08
CA LEU A 138 -13.46 53.61 9.99
C LEU A 138 -12.76 53.95 8.67
N GLU A 139 -11.49 54.25 8.72
CA GLU A 139 -10.71 54.62 7.53
C GLU A 139 -10.86 53.61 6.42
N TYR A 140 -10.70 52.37 6.76
CA TYR A 140 -10.84 51.28 5.79
C TYR A 140 -12.23 51.19 5.18
N SER A 141 -13.22 51.23 6.01
CA SER A 141 -14.62 51.19 5.59
C SER A 141 -15.00 52.37 4.72
N ARG A 142 -14.53 53.55 5.08
CA ARG A 142 -14.81 54.76 4.30
C ARG A 142 -14.20 54.70 2.92
N GLN A 143 -12.96 54.21 2.83
CA GLN A 143 -12.29 54.06 1.57
C GLN A 143 -13.06 53.11 0.63
N ILE A 144 -13.53 52.02 1.16
CA ILE A 144 -14.29 51.07 0.38
C ILE A 144 -15.62 51.66 -0.10
N LYS A 145 -16.31 52.33 0.75
CA LYS A 145 -17.62 52.88 0.44
C LYS A 145 -17.58 53.99 -0.60
N ARG A 146 -16.48 54.74 -0.68
CA ARG A 146 -16.33 55.81 -1.62
C ARG A 146 -16.00 55.37 -3.03
N GLN A 147 -15.70 54.17 -3.18
CA GLN A 147 -15.32 53.62 -4.47
C GLN A 147 -16.50 53.12 -5.30
#